data_62fbbb9400d3b8afb25d52c3cdd6467d
#
_entry.id   62fbbb9400d3b8afb25d52c3cdd6467d
#
_cell.length_a   1.000
_cell.length_b   1.000
_cell.length_c   1.000
_cell.angle_alpha   90.00
_cell.angle_beta   90.00
_cell.angle_gamma   90.00
#
_symmetry.space_group_name_H-M   'P 1'
#
loop_
_entity.id
_entity.type
_entity.pdbx_description
1 polymer ?
#
loop_
_entity_poly.entity_id
_entity_poly.type
_entity_poly.pdbx_seq_one_letter_code
_entity_poly.pdbx_strand_id
1 'polypeptide(L)' 'MSEQIVGIGSRVQHPKFGLGVVTGVRLTTYLITFMEAGLHEVNQFDTQLEIIDAVEVSSEL' A
#
# COMPACT_ATOMS: atom_id res chain seq x y z
N MET A 1 -16.17 13.33 -2.93
CA MET A 1 -15.57 12.45 -3.07
C MET A 1 -14.47 12.12 -2.39
N SER A 2 -14.21 11.18 -1.98
CA SER A 2 -13.18 10.91 -1.22
C SER A 2 -12.26 10.04 -1.86
N GLU A 3 -11.05 10.34 -1.88
CA GLU A 3 -10.13 9.52 -2.34
C GLU A 3 -9.39 8.94 -1.29
N GLN A 4 -9.17 7.66 -1.23
CA GLN A 4 -8.41 7.08 -0.21
C GLN A 4 -7.01 7.15 -0.59
N ILE A 5 -6.22 7.87 0.07
CA ILE A 5 -4.83 7.98 -0.17
C ILE A 5 -4.11 7.06 0.77
N VAL A 6 -3.43 6.08 0.22
CA VAL A 6 -2.71 5.10 1.02
C VAL A 6 -1.28 5.60 1.14
N GLY A 7 -0.89 5.97 2.31
CA GLY A 7 0.46 6.50 2.53
C GLY A 7 1.44 5.47 3.02
N ILE A 8 2.66 5.91 3.24
CA ILE A 8 3.70 5.04 3.74
C ILE A 8 3.32 4.59 5.14
N GLY A 9 3.51 3.33 5.43
CA GLY A 9 3.13 2.75 6.70
C GLY A 9 1.80 2.03 6.68
N SER A 10 1.04 2.17 5.58
CA SER A 10 -0.24 1.48 5.47
C SER A 10 -0.03 -0.02 5.41
N ARG A 11 -0.93 -0.77 6.00
CA ARG A 11 -0.84 -2.23 5.98
C ARG A 11 -1.77 -2.77 4.93
N VAL A 12 -1.25 -3.70 4.17
CA VAL A 12 -2.00 -4.26 3.05
C VAL A 12 -1.84 -5.77 3.04
N GLN A 13 -2.66 -6.42 2.26
CA GLN A 13 -2.60 -7.85 2.08
C GLN A 13 -2.84 -8.17 0.62
N HIS A 14 -2.09 -9.12 0.10
CA HIS A 14 -2.23 -9.54 -1.28
C HIS A 14 -2.28 -11.08 -1.30
N PRO A 15 -3.17 -11.67 -2.07
CA PRO A 15 -3.31 -13.11 -2.06
C PRO A 15 -2.06 -13.84 -2.52
N LYS A 16 -1.23 -13.18 -3.33
CA LYS A 16 -0.06 -13.81 -3.78
C LYS A 16 1.12 -13.57 -2.88
N PHE A 17 1.22 -12.42 -2.25
CA PHE A 17 2.39 -12.05 -1.50
C PHE A 17 2.19 -12.04 0.00
N GLY A 18 0.96 -12.03 0.45
CA GLY A 18 0.67 -12.04 1.88
C GLY A 18 0.57 -10.65 2.47
N LEU A 19 0.91 -10.52 3.73
CA LEU A 19 0.80 -9.25 4.43
C LEU A 19 2.02 -8.39 4.16
N GLY A 20 1.80 -7.10 4.04
CA GLY A 20 2.88 -6.18 3.78
C GLY A 20 2.61 -4.78 4.28
N VAL A 21 3.61 -3.95 4.17
CA VAL A 21 3.52 -2.56 4.58
C VAL A 21 4.00 -1.71 3.43
N VAL A 22 3.29 -0.64 3.15
CA VAL A 22 3.67 0.27 2.09
C VAL A 22 4.87 1.06 2.56
N THR A 23 5.96 0.99 1.80
CA THR A 23 7.16 1.70 2.15
C THR A 23 7.48 2.79 1.15
N GLY A 24 6.74 2.90 0.06
CA GLY A 24 6.91 3.97 -0.88
C GLY A 24 5.69 4.10 -1.75
N VAL A 25 5.46 5.30 -2.26
CA VAL A 25 4.32 5.56 -3.12
C VAL A 25 4.84 6.22 -4.37
N ARG A 26 4.53 5.65 -5.51
CA ARG A 26 4.90 6.21 -6.77
C ARG A 26 3.67 6.68 -7.50
N LEU A 27 3.84 7.18 -8.70
CA LEU A 27 2.73 7.77 -9.43
C LEU A 27 1.60 6.78 -9.65
N THR A 28 1.89 5.57 -10.04
CA THR A 28 0.85 4.58 -10.30
C THR A 28 1.04 3.31 -9.51
N THR A 29 2.06 3.20 -8.68
CA THR A 29 2.34 1.97 -7.96
C THR A 29 2.69 2.26 -6.52
N TYR A 30 2.64 1.22 -5.70
CA TYR A 30 3.13 1.28 -4.35
C TYR A 30 4.35 0.38 -4.24
N LEU A 31 5.31 0.79 -3.44
CA LEU A 31 6.38 -0.10 -3.06
C LEU A 31 5.97 -0.71 -1.73
N ILE A 32 5.86 -2.00 -1.69
CA ILE A 32 5.36 -2.69 -0.50
C ILE A 32 6.38 -3.73 -0.08
N THR A 33 6.73 -3.72 1.19
CA THR A 33 7.58 -4.75 1.72
C THR A 33 6.68 -5.79 2.37
N PHE A 34 6.60 -6.95 1.74
CA PHE A 34 5.78 -8.04 2.26
C PHE A 34 6.59 -8.85 3.26
N MET A 35 5.92 -9.35 4.27
CA MET A 35 6.63 -10.01 5.36
C MET A 35 7.37 -11.23 4.90
N GLU A 36 6.83 -11.95 3.93
CA GLU A 36 7.49 -13.13 3.47
C GLU A 36 8.08 -12.97 2.09
N ALA A 37 7.45 -12.20 1.24
CA ALA A 37 7.88 -12.08 -0.14
C ALA A 37 8.90 -10.98 -0.38
N GLY A 38 9.07 -10.08 0.57
CA GLY A 38 10.04 -9.01 0.41
C GLY A 38 9.45 -7.82 -0.34
N LEU A 39 10.31 -7.01 -0.89
CA LEU A 39 9.88 -5.77 -1.52
C LEU A 39 9.35 -6.03 -2.92
N HIS A 40 8.17 -5.57 -3.18
CA HIS A 40 7.56 -5.67 -4.50
C HIS A 40 6.86 -4.37 -4.86
N GLU A 41 6.82 -4.07 -6.14
CA GLU A 41 6.09 -2.91 -6.61
C GLU A 41 4.75 -3.39 -7.12
N VAL A 42 3.68 -2.85 -6.60
CA VAL A 42 2.32 -3.31 -6.89
C VAL A 42 1.53 -2.13 -7.44
N ASN A 43 0.77 -2.36 -8.48
CA ASN A 43 -0.04 -1.32 -9.09
C ASN A 43 -1.08 -0.83 -8.11
N GLN A 44 -1.27 0.48 -8.04
CA GLN A 44 -2.24 1.06 -7.10
C GLN A 44 -3.66 0.65 -7.41
N PHE A 45 -3.91 0.21 -8.65
CA PHE A 45 -5.26 -0.18 -9.02
C PHE A 45 -5.42 -1.70 -9.06
N ASP A 46 -4.49 -2.44 -8.47
CA ASP A 46 -4.59 -3.88 -8.42
C ASP A 46 -5.78 -4.25 -7.55
N THR A 47 -6.78 -4.89 -8.13
CA THR A 47 -8.00 -5.20 -7.42
C THR A 47 -7.80 -6.29 -6.38
N GLN A 48 -6.68 -7.01 -6.42
CA GLN A 48 -6.42 -8.04 -5.43
C GLN A 48 -5.71 -7.48 -4.20
N LEU A 49 -5.21 -6.27 -4.27
CA LEU A 49 -4.53 -5.67 -3.14
C LEU A 49 -5.58 -5.16 -2.16
N GLU A 50 -5.52 -5.64 -0.93
CA GLU A 50 -6.49 -5.25 0.07
C GLU A 50 -5.81 -4.35 1.07
N ILE A 51 -6.40 -3.20 1.36
CA ILE A 51 -5.86 -2.27 2.33
C ILE A 51 -6.47 -2.60 3.68
N ILE A 52 -5.64 -3.02 4.61
CA ILE A 52 -6.12 -3.39 5.92
C ILE A 52 -6.18 -2.16 6.82
N ASP A 53 -5.14 -1.36 6.78
CA ASP A 53 -5.08 -0.22 7.68
C ASP A 53 -4.41 0.91 6.94
N ALA A 54 -5.14 1.86 6.46
CA ALA A 54 -4.62 2.94 5.64
C ALA A 54 -4.09 4.05 6.54
N VAL A 55 -2.86 4.46 6.26
CA VAL A 55 -2.29 5.59 6.97
C VAL A 55 -2.36 6.76 6.02
N GLU A 56 -3.13 7.78 6.40
CA GLU A 56 -3.29 8.90 5.55
C GLU A 56 -2.17 9.86 5.81
N VAL A 57 -1.68 10.48 4.78
CA VAL A 57 -0.72 11.51 4.94
C VAL A 57 -1.46 12.77 5.19
N SER A 58 -1.43 13.26 6.40
CA SER A 58 -2.16 14.41 6.72
C SER A 58 -1.27 15.54 6.54
N SER A 59 -1.56 16.42 5.72
CA SER A 59 -0.72 17.50 5.58
C SER A 59 -1.17 18.64 6.27
N GLU A 60 -1.61 18.62 7.35
CA GLU A 60 -1.97 19.68 8.00
C GLU A 60 -1.05 20.35 8.59
N LEU A 61 -0.98 21.36 8.63
CA LEU A 61 -0.06 22.05 9.20
C LEU A 61 -0.31 23.03 9.55
#